data_b042c60f87d16b57f2de9da3ba2e8ddd
#
_entry.id   b042c60f87d16b57f2de9da3ba2e8ddd
#
_cell.length_a   1.000
_cell.length_b   1.000
_cell.length_c   1.000
_cell.angle_alpha   90.00
_cell.angle_beta   90.00
_cell.angle_gamma   90.00
#
_symmetry.space_group_name_H-M   'P 1'
#
loop_
_entity.id
_entity.type
_entity.pdbx_description
1 polymer ?
#
loop_
_entity_poly.entity_id
_entity_poly.type
_entity_poly.pdbx_seq_one_letter_code
_entity_poly.pdbx_strand_id
1 'polypeptide(L)'
;MKRLLSAVLTLALLLIFVTPQASAGVQTKGCIALTFDDGPSGDLTERLLDGLRARGVHATFFVCGYRVAQYPRTLCRIAQEGHEVGLHSCCHDYMHKMSREAVYDDLVSCMEAVTECCGVAPRLFRPPGGLYSPALTAAAQDAGVSVILWSVDPEDWDVHKRDTVLPRILRGAAPGAIILMHDLSENSVNAALRAVDTLQAEGWQFCTVSELARSAGAELTPGGVYSSFPPKAKD
;
A
#
# COMPACT_ATOMS: atom_id res chain seq x y z
N MET A 1 -74.79 21.99 38.17
CA MET A 1 -73.77 20.99 38.48
C MET A 1 -73.42 20.24 37.21
N LYS A 2 -72.38 20.65 36.48
CA LYS A 2 -71.91 20.02 35.24
C LYS A 2 -70.61 19.30 35.53
N ARG A 3 -70.60 17.97 35.41
CA ARG A 3 -69.39 17.13 35.56
C ARG A 3 -68.67 17.14 34.23
N LEU A 4 -67.41 17.64 34.21
CA LEU A 4 -66.44 17.47 33.13
C LEU A 4 -65.79 16.07 33.26
N LEU A 5 -66.01 15.23 32.26
CA LEU A 5 -65.17 14.02 32.06
C LEU A 5 -63.90 14.45 31.32
N SER A 6 -62.75 14.24 32.01
CA SER A 6 -61.46 14.37 31.38
C SER A 6 -61.02 13.02 30.81
N ALA A 7 -60.94 12.95 29.48
CA ALA A 7 -60.42 11.78 28.77
C ALA A 7 -58.88 11.90 28.69
N VAL A 8 -58.16 11.04 29.41
CA VAL A 8 -56.74 10.90 29.30
C VAL A 8 -56.42 9.98 28.11
N LEU A 9 -55.87 10.55 27.08
CA LEU A 9 -55.41 9.80 25.88
C LEU A 9 -53.99 9.31 26.14
N THR A 10 -53.82 8.01 26.43
CA THR A 10 -52.52 7.38 26.64
C THR A 10 -51.91 7.01 25.26
N LEU A 11 -50.93 7.78 24.81
CA LEU A 11 -50.17 7.51 23.61
C LEU A 11 -49.11 6.44 23.90
N ALA A 12 -49.33 5.23 23.49
CA ALA A 12 -48.35 4.15 23.58
C ALA A 12 -47.30 4.33 22.46
N LEU A 13 -46.10 4.78 22.84
CA LEU A 13 -44.93 4.85 21.95
C LEU A 13 -44.42 3.42 21.74
N LEU A 14 -44.67 2.83 20.56
CA LEU A 14 -44.04 1.57 20.15
C LEU A 14 -42.58 1.90 19.78
N LEU A 15 -41.65 1.64 20.69
CA LEU A 15 -40.21 1.60 20.37
C LEU A 15 -39.91 0.35 19.55
N ILE A 16 -39.81 0.53 18.23
CA ILE A 16 -39.29 -0.52 17.33
C ILE A 16 -37.79 -0.60 17.61
N PHE A 17 -37.38 -1.60 18.40
CA PHE A 17 -35.97 -1.98 18.51
C PHE A 17 -35.53 -2.57 17.18
N VAL A 18 -34.92 -1.76 16.32
CA VAL A 18 -34.15 -2.25 15.17
C VAL A 18 -32.90 -2.89 15.76
N THR A 19 -32.93 -4.19 15.96
CA THR A 19 -31.70 -4.95 16.26
C THR A 19 -30.79 -4.82 15.04
N PRO A 20 -29.53 -4.37 15.21
CA PRO A 20 -28.58 -4.40 14.09
C PRO A 20 -28.43 -5.87 13.69
N GLN A 21 -28.90 -6.19 12.50
CA GLN A 21 -28.70 -7.50 11.88
C GLN A 21 -27.18 -7.63 11.71
N ALA A 22 -26.57 -8.53 12.49
CA ALA A 22 -25.16 -8.85 12.32
C ALA A 22 -24.98 -9.27 10.85
N SER A 23 -24.33 -8.44 10.07
CA SER A 23 -23.87 -8.77 8.74
C SER A 23 -23.11 -10.10 8.89
N ALA A 24 -23.58 -11.14 8.21
CA ALA A 24 -22.86 -12.41 8.15
C ALA A 24 -21.44 -12.08 7.71
N GLY A 25 -20.47 -12.26 8.63
CA GLY A 25 -19.10 -11.84 8.42
C GLY A 25 -18.58 -12.51 7.15
N VAL A 26 -18.30 -11.73 6.12
CA VAL A 26 -17.53 -12.21 4.98
C VAL A 26 -16.22 -12.70 5.56
N GLN A 27 -16.00 -14.01 5.50
CA GLN A 27 -14.79 -14.62 6.02
C GLN A 27 -13.64 -14.08 5.16
N THR A 28 -12.77 -13.26 5.75
CA THR A 28 -11.66 -12.64 5.03
C THR A 28 -10.70 -13.72 4.57
N LYS A 29 -10.33 -13.70 3.28
CA LYS A 29 -9.31 -14.59 2.72
C LYS A 29 -7.90 -14.27 3.24
N GLY A 30 -7.68 -13.03 3.66
CA GLY A 30 -6.42 -12.52 4.18
C GLY A 30 -6.14 -11.10 3.69
N CYS A 31 -4.99 -10.56 4.08
CA CYS A 31 -4.51 -9.25 3.66
C CYS A 31 -3.36 -9.39 2.65
N ILE A 32 -3.32 -8.49 1.68
CA ILE A 32 -2.27 -8.35 0.67
C ILE A 32 -1.83 -6.89 0.58
N ALA A 33 -0.56 -6.65 0.24
CA ALA A 33 -0.07 -5.31 -0.03
C ALA A 33 0.05 -5.08 -1.54
N LEU A 34 -0.66 -4.05 -2.03
CA LEU A 34 -0.46 -3.52 -3.36
C LEU A 34 0.59 -2.43 -3.29
N THR A 35 1.64 -2.53 -4.11
CA THR A 35 2.78 -1.60 -4.07
C THR A 35 3.08 -1.04 -5.45
N PHE A 36 3.51 0.23 -5.50
CA PHE A 36 3.79 0.95 -6.74
C PHE A 36 5.20 1.54 -6.70
N ASP A 37 6.00 1.24 -7.70
CA ASP A 37 7.37 1.70 -7.85
C ASP A 37 7.49 2.83 -8.88
N ASP A 38 8.62 3.54 -8.88
CA ASP A 38 9.05 4.56 -9.83
C ASP A 38 8.30 5.90 -9.81
N GLY A 39 7.21 5.99 -9.06
CA GLY A 39 6.39 7.20 -8.96
C GLY A 39 6.99 8.30 -8.09
N PRO A 40 6.21 9.36 -7.85
CA PRO A 40 4.91 9.64 -8.47
C PRO A 40 5.01 10.12 -9.94
N SER A 41 3.96 9.92 -10.74
CA SER A 41 3.94 10.27 -12.17
C SER A 41 2.88 11.34 -12.54
N GLY A 42 2.50 12.20 -11.61
CA GLY A 42 1.50 13.24 -11.86
C GLY A 42 0.09 12.66 -12.10
N ASP A 43 -0.54 12.93 -13.22
CA ASP A 43 -1.94 12.59 -13.49
C ASP A 43 -2.28 11.10 -13.34
N LEU A 44 -1.37 10.21 -13.68
CA LEU A 44 -1.61 8.77 -13.53
C LEU A 44 -1.63 8.34 -12.07
N THR A 45 -0.68 8.82 -11.26
CA THR A 45 -0.69 8.58 -9.82
C THR A 45 -1.92 9.22 -9.18
N GLU A 46 -2.31 10.43 -9.59
CA GLU A 46 -3.50 11.09 -9.07
C GLU A 46 -4.78 10.32 -9.38
N ARG A 47 -4.91 9.80 -10.60
CA ARG A 47 -6.03 8.93 -10.98
C ARG A 47 -6.04 7.63 -10.19
N LEU A 48 -4.87 7.05 -9.93
CA LEU A 48 -4.75 5.87 -9.08
C LEU A 48 -5.23 6.16 -7.65
N LEU A 49 -4.80 7.27 -7.06
CA LEU A 49 -5.21 7.70 -5.72
C LEU A 49 -6.71 7.91 -5.62
N ASP A 50 -7.33 8.58 -6.62
CA ASP A 50 -8.80 8.72 -6.68
C ASP A 50 -9.49 7.36 -6.68
N GLY A 51 -8.98 6.43 -7.48
CA GLY A 51 -9.50 5.08 -7.58
C GLY A 51 -9.35 4.27 -6.30
N LEU A 52 -8.21 4.34 -5.62
CA LEU A 52 -7.95 3.67 -4.34
C LEU A 52 -8.84 4.26 -3.23
N ARG A 53 -8.94 5.58 -3.16
CA ARG A 53 -9.81 6.29 -2.21
C ARG A 53 -11.28 5.88 -2.36
N ALA A 54 -11.79 5.81 -3.60
CA ALA A 54 -13.15 5.39 -3.88
C ALA A 54 -13.45 3.95 -3.40
N ARG A 55 -12.41 3.12 -3.23
CA ARG A 55 -12.49 1.72 -2.77
C ARG A 55 -12.11 1.53 -1.31
N GLY A 56 -11.72 2.60 -0.62
CA GLY A 56 -11.26 2.55 0.77
C GLY A 56 -9.98 1.70 0.94
N VAL A 57 -9.06 1.74 -0.03
CA VAL A 57 -7.83 0.93 -0.07
C VAL A 57 -6.61 1.81 0.13
N HIS A 58 -5.73 1.40 1.04
CA HIS A 58 -4.38 1.95 1.16
C HIS A 58 -3.37 1.03 0.45
N ALA A 59 -2.30 1.64 -0.04
CA ALA A 59 -1.20 0.98 -0.74
C ALA A 59 0.15 1.53 -0.26
N THR A 60 1.26 0.94 -0.72
CA THR A 60 2.61 1.47 -0.47
C THR A 60 3.23 1.95 -1.77
N PHE A 61 3.78 3.15 -1.78
CA PHE A 61 4.42 3.78 -2.93
C PHE A 61 5.93 3.90 -2.67
N PHE A 62 6.75 3.23 -3.47
CA PHE A 62 8.20 3.34 -3.45
C PHE A 62 8.62 4.40 -4.46
N VAL A 63 8.93 5.59 -3.96
CA VAL A 63 9.14 6.79 -4.78
C VAL A 63 10.60 7.03 -5.10
N CYS A 64 10.89 7.49 -6.32
CA CYS A 64 12.22 7.95 -6.71
C CYS A 64 12.44 9.42 -6.30
N GLY A 65 13.63 9.74 -5.78
CA GLY A 65 13.95 11.08 -5.31
C GLY A 65 13.75 12.16 -6.37
N TYR A 66 14.16 11.91 -7.63
CA TYR A 66 13.95 12.86 -8.72
C TYR A 66 12.48 13.13 -9.03
N ARG A 67 11.59 12.17 -8.76
CA ARG A 67 10.14 12.35 -8.92
C ARG A 67 9.53 13.21 -7.82
N VAL A 68 10.10 13.15 -6.61
CA VAL A 68 9.68 14.02 -5.50
C VAL A 68 9.75 15.49 -5.90
N ALA A 69 10.88 15.90 -6.51
CA ALA A 69 11.05 17.27 -6.98
C ALA A 69 10.11 17.65 -8.14
N GLN A 70 9.75 16.69 -9.00
CA GLN A 70 8.85 16.91 -10.13
C GLN A 70 7.37 16.98 -9.73
N TYR A 71 6.96 16.17 -8.75
CA TYR A 71 5.56 16.00 -8.37
C TYR A 71 5.33 16.11 -6.84
N PRO A 72 5.78 17.22 -6.21
CA PRO A 72 5.72 17.34 -4.75
C PRO A 72 4.28 17.33 -4.21
N ARG A 73 3.31 17.87 -4.96
CA ARG A 73 1.90 17.85 -4.55
C ARG A 73 1.32 16.45 -4.54
N THR A 74 1.65 15.64 -5.53
CA THR A 74 1.20 14.25 -5.64
C THR A 74 1.80 13.40 -4.52
N LEU A 75 3.09 13.61 -4.18
CA LEU A 75 3.70 12.95 -3.02
C LEU A 75 3.00 13.32 -1.71
N CYS A 76 2.75 14.62 -1.48
CA CYS A 76 2.01 15.05 -0.29
C CYS A 76 0.63 14.40 -0.24
N ARG A 77 -0.05 14.26 -1.37
CA ARG A 77 -1.35 13.62 -1.46
C ARG A 77 -1.28 12.13 -1.12
N ILE A 78 -0.27 11.39 -1.60
CA ILE A 78 -0.03 9.99 -1.23
C ILE A 78 -0.01 9.85 0.30
N ALA A 79 0.80 10.67 0.98
CA ALA A 79 0.93 10.63 2.43
C ALA A 79 -0.36 11.04 3.16
N GLN A 80 -1.03 12.11 2.71
CA GLN A 80 -2.24 12.64 3.35
C GLN A 80 -3.45 11.71 3.22
N GLU A 81 -3.53 10.90 2.15
CA GLU A 81 -4.60 9.92 1.96
C GLU A 81 -4.32 8.58 2.68
N GLY A 82 -3.26 8.52 3.53
CA GLY A 82 -2.97 7.36 4.37
C GLY A 82 -2.21 6.22 3.69
N HIS A 83 -1.69 6.47 2.49
CA HIS A 83 -0.79 5.53 1.84
C HIS A 83 0.60 5.58 2.48
N GLU A 84 1.32 4.47 2.43
CA GLU A 84 2.69 4.39 2.92
C GLU A 84 3.68 4.82 1.84
N VAL A 85 4.67 5.62 2.23
CA VAL A 85 5.76 6.05 1.35
C VAL A 85 7.03 5.30 1.71
N GLY A 86 7.64 4.64 0.73
CA GLY A 86 8.96 4.04 0.78
C GLY A 86 9.90 4.70 -0.23
N LEU A 87 11.19 4.35 -0.15
CA LEU A 87 12.24 4.86 -1.03
C LEU A 87 12.49 3.91 -2.21
N HIS A 88 12.82 4.46 -3.40
CA HIS A 88 13.21 3.69 -4.58
C HIS A 88 14.46 4.25 -5.26
N SER A 89 15.47 4.61 -4.49
CA SER A 89 16.66 5.39 -4.83
C SER A 89 16.37 6.82 -5.32
N CYS A 90 17.41 7.64 -5.40
CA CYS A 90 17.26 9.01 -5.92
C CYS A 90 16.97 9.04 -7.42
N CYS A 91 17.65 8.21 -8.22
CA CYS A 91 17.63 8.26 -9.68
C CYS A 91 17.25 6.94 -10.36
N HIS A 92 16.70 5.98 -9.62
CA HIS A 92 16.42 4.61 -10.10
C HIS A 92 17.69 3.84 -10.50
N ASP A 93 18.80 4.06 -9.80
CA ASP A 93 20.06 3.38 -10.09
C ASP A 93 20.07 1.94 -9.54
N TYR A 94 20.70 1.01 -10.31
CA TYR A 94 20.90 -0.37 -9.86
C TYR A 94 22.04 -0.44 -8.83
N MET A 95 21.69 -0.35 -7.55
CA MET A 95 22.59 -0.11 -6.43
C MET A 95 23.34 -1.35 -5.92
N HIS A 96 23.04 -2.56 -6.42
CA HIS A 96 23.62 -3.82 -5.92
C HIS A 96 25.13 -3.96 -6.10
N LYS A 97 25.75 -3.11 -6.97
CA LYS A 97 27.22 -3.06 -7.19
C LYS A 97 27.86 -1.81 -6.60
N MET A 98 27.09 -0.94 -5.96
CA MET A 98 27.61 0.28 -5.32
C MET A 98 28.27 -0.06 -3.99
N SER A 99 29.17 0.82 -3.52
CA SER A 99 29.72 0.73 -2.16
C SER A 99 28.64 1.01 -1.11
N ARG A 100 28.86 0.58 0.14
CA ARG A 100 27.97 0.85 1.26
C ARG A 100 27.73 2.34 1.45
N GLU A 101 28.79 3.14 1.37
CA GLU A 101 28.76 4.59 1.53
C GLU A 101 27.88 5.23 0.42
N ALA A 102 28.09 4.85 -0.84
CA ALA A 102 27.31 5.40 -1.95
C ALA A 102 25.83 5.03 -1.87
N VAL A 103 25.50 3.82 -1.42
CA VAL A 103 24.09 3.42 -1.16
C VAL A 103 23.51 4.21 0.01
N TYR A 104 24.26 4.37 1.09
CA TYR A 104 23.82 5.13 2.26
C TYR A 104 23.53 6.60 1.89
N ASP A 105 24.43 7.25 1.16
CA ASP A 105 24.27 8.64 0.74
C ASP A 105 23.03 8.84 -0.17
N ASP A 106 22.77 7.90 -1.09
CA ASP A 106 21.56 7.92 -1.93
C ASP A 106 20.28 7.77 -1.07
N LEU A 107 20.26 6.80 -0.16
CA LEU A 107 19.12 6.55 0.73
C LEU A 107 18.80 7.76 1.61
N VAL A 108 19.83 8.37 2.21
CA VAL A 108 19.66 9.53 3.08
C VAL A 108 19.17 10.73 2.26
N SER A 109 19.77 11.00 1.10
CA SER A 109 19.34 12.10 0.23
C SER A 109 17.89 11.95 -0.23
N CYS A 110 17.49 10.74 -0.61
CA CYS A 110 16.11 10.46 -1.00
C CYS A 110 15.14 10.62 0.19
N MET A 111 15.54 10.14 1.37
CA MET A 111 14.75 10.26 2.61
C MET A 111 14.56 11.73 3.02
N GLU A 112 15.61 12.53 2.94
CA GLU A 112 15.56 13.97 3.22
C GLU A 112 14.59 14.67 2.27
N ALA A 113 14.68 14.42 0.96
CA ALA A 113 13.78 14.98 -0.03
C ALA A 113 12.31 14.64 0.23
N VAL A 114 12.01 13.39 0.58
CA VAL A 114 10.64 12.96 0.93
C VAL A 114 10.17 13.64 2.21
N THR A 115 11.03 13.66 3.24
CA THR A 115 10.68 14.22 4.55
C THR A 115 10.45 15.73 4.47
N GLU A 116 11.27 16.46 3.75
CA GLU A 116 11.11 17.91 3.52
C GLU A 116 9.83 18.22 2.73
N CYS A 117 9.49 17.36 1.75
CA CYS A 117 8.32 17.57 0.90
C CYS A 117 7.00 17.32 1.64
N CYS A 118 6.85 16.20 2.36
CA CYS A 118 5.55 15.78 2.91
C CYS A 118 5.54 15.48 4.41
N GLY A 119 6.66 15.69 5.12
CA GLY A 119 6.74 15.48 6.58
C GLY A 119 6.80 14.01 7.00
N VAL A 120 6.90 13.07 6.06
CA VAL A 120 6.98 11.62 6.34
C VAL A 120 8.42 11.17 6.27
N ALA A 121 8.92 10.49 7.30
CA ALA A 121 10.23 9.83 7.30
C ALA A 121 10.06 8.36 6.88
N PRO A 122 10.40 7.99 5.61
CA PRO A 122 10.26 6.61 5.12
C PRO A 122 11.08 5.62 5.94
N ARG A 123 10.52 4.43 6.14
CA ARG A 123 11.18 3.32 6.83
C ARG A 123 11.37 2.09 5.95
N LEU A 124 10.87 2.16 4.72
CA LEU A 124 10.95 1.11 3.72
C LEU A 124 11.78 1.57 2.54
N PHE A 125 12.54 0.65 2.00
CA PHE A 125 13.31 0.84 0.77
C PHE A 125 13.12 -0.35 -0.14
N ARG A 126 12.87 -0.11 -1.41
CA ARG A 126 12.90 -1.13 -2.45
C ARG A 126 14.02 -0.82 -3.42
N PRO A 127 15.04 -1.70 -3.56
CA PRO A 127 16.10 -1.47 -4.54
C PRO A 127 15.57 -1.64 -5.96
N PRO A 128 15.95 -0.75 -6.90
CA PRO A 128 15.58 -0.88 -8.30
C PRO A 128 15.89 -2.26 -8.87
N GLY A 129 14.88 -2.86 -9.55
CA GLY A 129 14.95 -4.22 -10.08
C GLY A 129 15.01 -5.33 -9.02
N GLY A 130 14.81 -5.03 -7.75
CA GLY A 130 14.90 -6.02 -6.65
C GLY A 130 16.31 -6.54 -6.37
N LEU A 131 17.34 -5.94 -6.96
CA LEU A 131 18.72 -6.41 -6.85
C LEU A 131 19.39 -5.79 -5.61
N TYR A 132 19.90 -6.65 -4.72
CA TYR A 132 20.58 -6.22 -3.49
C TYR A 132 21.88 -6.99 -3.26
N SER A 133 22.71 -6.49 -2.35
CA SER A 133 24.00 -7.05 -1.94
C SER A 133 24.20 -6.89 -0.44
N PRO A 134 25.19 -7.56 0.17
CA PRO A 134 25.54 -7.33 1.57
C PRO A 134 25.91 -5.86 1.88
N ALA A 135 26.54 -5.15 0.94
CA ALA A 135 26.85 -3.73 1.09
C ALA A 135 25.56 -2.88 1.15
N LEU A 136 24.59 -3.18 0.27
CA LEU A 136 23.30 -2.50 0.23
C LEU A 136 22.49 -2.74 1.52
N THR A 137 22.40 -3.98 2.00
CA THR A 137 21.65 -4.27 3.23
C THR A 137 22.29 -3.64 4.46
N ALA A 138 23.64 -3.56 4.51
CA ALA A 138 24.32 -2.84 5.56
C ALA A 138 24.08 -1.33 5.52
N ALA A 139 24.06 -0.72 4.32
CA ALA A 139 23.70 0.69 4.15
C ALA A 139 22.25 0.97 4.56
N ALA A 140 21.31 0.09 4.16
CA ALA A 140 19.91 0.17 4.57
C ALA A 140 19.74 0.07 6.10
N GLN A 141 20.54 -0.77 6.76
CA GLN A 141 20.59 -0.85 8.22
C GLN A 141 21.05 0.46 8.84
N ASP A 142 22.12 1.07 8.33
CA ASP A 142 22.63 2.36 8.82
C ASP A 142 21.64 3.49 8.61
N ALA A 143 20.94 3.50 7.46
CA ALA A 143 19.91 4.48 7.14
C ALA A 143 18.58 4.25 7.90
N GLY A 144 18.47 3.14 8.65
CA GLY A 144 17.28 2.82 9.44
C GLY A 144 16.08 2.37 8.61
N VAL A 145 16.29 1.79 7.43
CA VAL A 145 15.22 1.31 6.53
C VAL A 145 15.28 -0.20 6.31
N SER A 146 14.11 -0.82 6.14
CA SER A 146 13.97 -2.23 5.78
C SER A 146 13.87 -2.40 4.27
N VAL A 147 14.48 -3.45 3.73
CA VAL A 147 14.47 -3.77 2.29
C VAL A 147 13.23 -4.59 1.96
N ILE A 148 12.39 -4.08 1.07
CA ILE A 148 11.13 -4.71 0.67
C ILE A 148 11.22 -5.12 -0.80
N LEU A 149 11.06 -6.41 -1.03
CA LEU A 149 10.90 -7.00 -2.35
C LEU A 149 9.41 -7.28 -2.62
N TRP A 150 9.11 -8.28 -3.43
CA TRP A 150 7.76 -8.73 -3.76
C TRP A 150 7.68 -10.24 -3.87
N SER A 151 6.50 -10.78 -3.75
CA SER A 151 6.19 -12.20 -4.02
C SER A 151 5.37 -12.39 -5.30
N VAL A 152 4.82 -11.31 -5.84
CA VAL A 152 4.03 -11.33 -7.08
C VAL A 152 4.51 -10.23 -8.00
N ASP A 153 5.03 -10.63 -9.17
CA ASP A 153 5.40 -9.74 -10.27
C ASP A 153 4.45 -9.98 -11.45
N PRO A 154 3.49 -9.08 -11.68
CA PRO A 154 2.59 -9.18 -12.82
C PRO A 154 3.24 -8.75 -14.15
N GLU A 155 4.46 -8.21 -14.10
CA GLU A 155 5.21 -7.69 -15.25
C GLU A 155 4.44 -6.58 -16.00
N ASP A 156 3.85 -5.65 -15.25
CA ASP A 156 3.05 -4.54 -15.79
C ASP A 156 3.89 -3.48 -16.53
N TRP A 157 5.21 -3.49 -16.28
CA TRP A 157 6.22 -2.71 -16.98
C TRP A 157 6.47 -3.19 -18.43
N ASP A 158 6.14 -4.46 -18.75
CA ASP A 158 6.31 -5.01 -20.10
C ASP A 158 5.06 -4.73 -20.97
N VAL A 159 5.23 -3.84 -21.94
CA VAL A 159 4.15 -3.43 -22.85
C VAL A 159 3.56 -4.60 -23.66
N HIS A 160 4.30 -5.71 -23.83
CA HIS A 160 3.83 -6.91 -24.52
C HIS A 160 2.98 -7.83 -23.62
N LYS A 161 2.94 -7.58 -22.32
CA LYS A 161 2.24 -8.41 -21.34
C LYS A 161 0.96 -7.78 -20.78
N ARG A 162 0.49 -6.68 -21.35
CA ARG A 162 -0.66 -5.89 -20.86
C ARG A 162 -1.88 -6.73 -20.50
N ASP A 163 -2.23 -7.69 -21.37
CA ASP A 163 -3.42 -8.53 -21.16
C ASP A 163 -3.24 -9.58 -20.06
N THR A 164 -2.02 -9.83 -19.62
CA THR A 164 -1.69 -10.83 -18.60
C THR A 164 -1.53 -10.24 -17.20
N VAL A 165 -1.43 -8.93 -17.07
CA VAL A 165 -1.19 -8.24 -15.79
C VAL A 165 -2.27 -8.59 -14.76
N LEU A 166 -3.54 -8.28 -15.05
CA LEU A 166 -4.64 -8.61 -14.14
C LEU A 166 -4.73 -10.11 -13.80
N PRO A 167 -4.72 -11.04 -14.78
CA PRO A 167 -4.69 -12.47 -14.47
C PRO A 167 -3.52 -12.91 -13.58
N ARG A 168 -2.34 -12.27 -13.69
CA ARG A 168 -1.19 -12.60 -12.84
C ARG A 168 -1.38 -12.10 -11.42
N ILE A 169 -1.90 -10.88 -11.24
CA ILE A 169 -2.26 -10.36 -9.92
C ILE A 169 -3.23 -11.32 -9.22
N LEU A 170 -4.33 -11.69 -9.90
CA LEU A 170 -5.36 -12.54 -9.32
C LEU A 170 -4.84 -13.95 -8.95
N ARG A 171 -3.99 -14.54 -9.78
CA ARG A 171 -3.38 -15.85 -9.49
C ARG A 171 -2.35 -15.80 -8.37
N GLY A 172 -1.65 -14.67 -8.22
CA GLY A 172 -0.63 -14.48 -7.19
C GLY A 172 -1.19 -14.07 -5.84
N ALA A 173 -2.47 -13.72 -5.74
CA ALA A 173 -3.09 -13.30 -4.49
C ALA A 173 -3.06 -14.43 -3.45
N ALA A 174 -2.31 -14.21 -2.38
CA ALA A 174 -2.16 -15.11 -1.25
C ALA A 174 -2.04 -14.30 0.05
N PRO A 175 -2.44 -14.84 1.21
CA PRO A 175 -2.30 -14.13 2.47
C PRO A 175 -0.84 -13.72 2.71
N GLY A 176 -0.61 -12.43 2.92
CA GLY A 176 0.73 -11.88 3.12
C GLY A 176 1.52 -11.59 1.85
N ALA A 177 0.92 -11.70 0.67
CA ALA A 177 1.58 -11.36 -0.59
C ALA A 177 1.85 -9.86 -0.71
N ILE A 178 3.01 -9.52 -1.28
CA ILE A 178 3.37 -8.18 -1.73
C ILE A 178 3.36 -8.20 -3.25
N ILE A 179 2.52 -7.36 -3.87
CA ILE A 179 2.33 -7.28 -5.31
C ILE A 179 3.08 -6.06 -5.83
N LEU A 180 4.03 -6.29 -6.76
CA LEU A 180 4.73 -5.23 -7.48
C LEU A 180 3.83 -4.67 -8.59
N MET A 181 3.73 -3.35 -8.68
CA MET A 181 3.12 -2.60 -9.77
C MET A 181 3.91 -1.31 -10.01
N HIS A 182 3.53 -0.58 -11.04
CA HIS A 182 4.04 0.76 -11.35
C HIS A 182 2.86 1.70 -11.65
N ASP A 183 2.97 2.97 -11.29
CA ASP A 183 1.94 3.99 -11.57
C ASP A 183 2.28 4.88 -12.78
N LEU A 184 3.06 4.31 -13.72
CA LEU A 184 3.62 5.01 -14.88
C LEU A 184 2.84 4.80 -16.19
N SER A 185 1.83 3.92 -16.20
CA SER A 185 1.04 3.65 -17.39
C SER A 185 -0.45 3.53 -17.08
N GLU A 186 -1.29 3.89 -18.05
CA GLU A 186 -2.74 3.71 -17.93
C GLU A 186 -3.13 2.24 -17.75
N ASN A 187 -2.40 1.34 -18.40
CA ASN A 187 -2.65 -0.09 -18.29
C ASN A 187 -2.42 -0.60 -16.87
N SER A 188 -1.30 -0.21 -16.25
CA SER A 188 -0.98 -0.57 -14.87
C SER A 188 -2.03 -0.05 -13.89
N VAL A 189 -2.40 1.24 -14.00
CA VAL A 189 -3.43 1.85 -13.15
C VAL A 189 -4.77 1.16 -13.31
N ASN A 190 -5.20 0.90 -14.55
CA ASN A 190 -6.46 0.20 -14.82
C ASN A 190 -6.45 -1.24 -14.30
N ALA A 191 -5.35 -1.95 -14.48
CA ALA A 191 -5.20 -3.33 -13.98
C ALA A 191 -5.22 -3.38 -12.46
N ALA A 192 -4.52 -2.44 -11.78
CA ALA A 192 -4.52 -2.32 -10.33
C ALA A 192 -5.94 -2.09 -9.76
N LEU A 193 -6.67 -1.12 -10.30
CA LEU A 193 -8.02 -0.81 -9.81
C LEU A 193 -9.01 -1.96 -10.07
N ARG A 194 -8.92 -2.64 -11.21
CA ARG A 194 -9.71 -3.84 -11.50
C ARG A 194 -9.35 -5.01 -10.59
N ALA A 195 -8.06 -5.17 -10.26
CA ALA A 195 -7.62 -6.19 -9.32
C ALA A 195 -8.19 -5.92 -7.92
N VAL A 196 -8.19 -4.67 -7.47
CA VAL A 196 -8.83 -4.27 -6.20
C VAL A 196 -10.31 -4.64 -6.20
N ASP A 197 -11.08 -4.26 -7.22
CA ASP A 197 -12.50 -4.59 -7.31
C ASP A 197 -12.76 -6.10 -7.22
N THR A 198 -11.99 -6.88 -8.00
CA THR A 198 -12.16 -8.34 -8.05
C THR A 198 -11.80 -8.99 -6.72
N LEU A 199 -10.65 -8.63 -6.16
CA LEU A 199 -10.14 -9.25 -4.94
C LEU A 199 -10.97 -8.85 -3.71
N GLN A 200 -11.45 -7.60 -3.62
CA GLN A 200 -12.39 -7.20 -2.55
C GLN A 200 -13.70 -7.99 -2.63
N ALA A 201 -14.26 -8.18 -3.84
CA ALA A 201 -15.45 -9.00 -4.03
C ALA A 201 -15.24 -10.47 -3.63
N GLU A 202 -14.00 -10.96 -3.69
CA GLU A 202 -13.62 -12.29 -3.24
C GLU A 202 -13.30 -12.39 -1.73
N GLY A 203 -13.36 -11.28 -0.99
CA GLY A 203 -13.09 -11.23 0.46
C GLY A 203 -11.63 -10.96 0.84
N TRP A 204 -10.79 -10.48 -0.09
CA TRP A 204 -9.46 -10.00 0.24
C TRP A 204 -9.49 -8.60 0.85
N GLN A 205 -8.53 -8.33 1.75
CA GLN A 205 -8.27 -7.01 2.30
C GLN A 205 -6.95 -6.48 1.74
N PHE A 206 -6.87 -5.16 1.60
CA PHE A 206 -5.65 -4.45 1.20
C PHE A 206 -5.12 -3.66 2.37
N CYS A 207 -3.80 -3.63 2.51
CA CYS A 207 -3.11 -2.88 3.53
C CYS A 207 -1.74 -2.42 3.02
N THR A 208 -1.12 -1.48 3.72
CA THR A 208 0.27 -1.10 3.45
C THR A 208 1.23 -2.24 3.83
N VAL A 209 2.48 -2.17 3.38
CA VAL A 209 3.50 -3.18 3.71
C VAL A 209 3.73 -3.25 5.23
N SER A 210 3.80 -2.11 5.91
CA SER A 210 3.98 -2.09 7.36
C SER A 210 2.76 -2.64 8.12
N GLU A 211 1.55 -2.40 7.64
CA GLU A 211 0.33 -3.00 8.19
C GLU A 211 0.30 -4.50 7.95
N LEU A 212 0.71 -4.96 6.76
CA LEU A 212 0.81 -6.37 6.41
C LEU A 212 1.78 -7.11 7.33
N ALA A 213 2.99 -6.57 7.53
CA ALA A 213 3.99 -7.11 8.45
C ALA A 213 3.43 -7.21 9.88
N ARG A 214 2.80 -6.14 10.37
CA ARG A 214 2.19 -6.09 11.70
C ARG A 214 1.08 -7.13 11.86
N SER A 215 0.22 -7.29 10.85
CA SER A 215 -0.87 -8.27 10.88
C SER A 215 -0.37 -9.73 10.94
N ALA A 216 0.80 -9.99 10.36
CA ALA A 216 1.48 -11.29 10.43
C ALA A 216 2.32 -11.47 11.72
N GLY A 217 2.35 -10.46 12.62
CA GLY A 217 3.19 -10.46 13.81
C GLY A 217 4.70 -10.47 13.48
N ALA A 218 5.06 -9.87 12.34
CA ALA A 218 6.46 -9.68 11.94
C ALA A 218 6.90 -8.26 12.31
N GLU A 219 8.15 -8.14 12.71
CA GLU A 219 8.82 -6.87 12.96
C GLU A 219 9.76 -6.56 11.80
N LEU A 220 9.59 -5.37 11.23
CA LEU A 220 10.47 -4.85 10.18
C LEU A 220 11.75 -4.30 10.83
N THR A 221 12.88 -4.91 10.53
CA THR A 221 14.18 -4.50 11.07
C THR A 221 15.00 -3.78 9.98
N PRO A 222 15.73 -2.69 10.31
CA PRO A 222 16.63 -2.05 9.38
C PRO A 222 17.63 -3.02 8.77
N GLY A 223 17.80 -2.98 7.44
CA GLY A 223 18.64 -3.91 6.68
C GLY A 223 18.03 -5.31 6.47
N GLY A 224 16.95 -5.64 7.16
CA GLY A 224 16.21 -6.89 6.92
C GLY A 224 15.55 -6.89 5.53
N VAL A 225 15.52 -8.06 4.86
CA VAL A 225 14.97 -8.23 3.50
C VAL A 225 13.69 -9.06 3.56
N TYR A 226 12.62 -8.54 3.01
CA TYR A 226 11.29 -9.14 3.07
C TYR A 226 10.63 -9.15 1.68
N SER A 227 10.05 -10.28 1.29
CA SER A 227 9.30 -10.41 0.03
C SER A 227 7.81 -10.74 0.23
N SER A 228 7.43 -11.17 1.44
CA SER A 228 6.05 -11.46 1.83
C SER A 228 5.94 -11.59 3.34
N PHE A 229 4.72 -11.58 3.86
CA PHE A 229 4.42 -11.79 5.28
C PHE A 229 3.28 -12.80 5.46
N PRO A 230 3.54 -14.11 5.19
CA PRO A 230 2.53 -15.12 5.37
C PRO A 230 2.08 -15.20 6.84
N PRO A 231 0.79 -15.48 7.11
CA PRO A 231 0.32 -15.67 8.48
C PRO A 231 1.12 -16.78 9.18
N LYS A 232 1.39 -16.58 10.47
CA LYS A 232 1.97 -17.66 11.28
C LYS A 232 1.03 -18.87 11.25
N ALA A 233 1.59 -20.07 11.09
CA ALA A 233 0.81 -21.29 11.26
C ALA A 233 0.16 -21.26 12.65
N LYS A 234 -1.14 -21.59 12.72
CA LYS A 234 -1.81 -21.80 14.01
C LYS A 234 -1.28 -23.12 14.55
N ASP A 235 -0.56 -23.07 15.65
CA ASP A 235 -0.18 -24.23 16.43
C ASP A 235 -1.42 -24.96 16.97
#